data_d15410bbf7a39abf12c2dc88a6bbf048
#
_entry.id   d15410bbf7a39abf12c2dc88a6bbf048
#
_cell.length_a   1.000
_cell.length_b   1.000
_cell.length_c   1.000
_cell.angle_alpha   90.00
_cell.angle_beta   90.00
_cell.angle_gamma   90.00
#
_symmetry.space_group_name_H-M   'P 1'
#
loop_
_entity.id
_entity.type
_entity.pdbx_description
1 polymer ?
#
loop_
_entity_poly.entity_id
_entity_poly.type
_entity_poly.pdbx_seq_one_letter_code
_entity_poly.pdbx_strand_id
1 'polypeptide(L)'
;AGAEAGIDIDTTTTPYLNTIAPDMQGLYPGDLEMEKRLHTINRWNAMMMVTRANKYVDGIGGHISTYASASHLWEVGLNHFYRGKDGDGWGDHVYWQGHASPGIYARAWLEGRLSDENIHNFRQEIGGAGLSSYPHPRLMPDFWEYPSVSMGLGAMTAIHQARFNRYLHHRGLADTTLSRVWYTMGDGESDEPESLSELALAAREGLDNIVMTM
;
A
#
# COMPACT_ATOMS: atom_id res chain seq x y z
N ALA A 1 22.57 19.36 14.56
CA ALA A 1 22.18 20.52 13.72
C ALA A 1 21.04 21.33 14.35
N GLY A 2 20.00 20.70 14.93
CA GLY A 2 18.88 21.40 15.58
C GLY A 2 19.25 22.09 16.88
N ALA A 3 20.17 21.53 17.65
CA ALA A 3 20.61 22.11 18.93
C ALA A 3 21.40 23.44 18.78
N GLU A 4 22.10 23.61 17.67
CA GLU A 4 22.83 24.84 17.34
C GLU A 4 21.92 25.99 16.92
N ALA A 5 20.67 25.67 16.47
CA ALA A 5 19.69 26.68 16.08
C ALA A 5 18.77 27.10 17.24
N GLY A 6 18.97 26.61 18.45
CA GLY A 6 18.13 26.93 19.63
C GLY A 6 16.71 26.37 19.53
N ILE A 7 16.48 25.39 18.69
CA ILE A 7 15.21 24.69 18.58
C ILE A 7 15.17 23.62 19.65
N ASP A 8 14.27 23.79 20.61
CA ASP A 8 14.00 22.78 21.66
C ASP A 8 13.31 21.59 20.97
N ILE A 9 14.07 20.50 20.76
CA ILE A 9 13.53 19.27 20.22
C ILE A 9 13.00 18.44 21.39
N ASP A 10 11.72 18.59 21.68
CA ASP A 10 11.03 17.66 22.57
C ASP A 10 11.00 16.27 21.88
N THR A 11 11.73 15.32 22.45
CA THR A 11 11.83 13.96 21.90
C THR A 11 10.52 13.16 22.03
N THR A 12 9.53 13.67 22.76
CA THR A 12 8.22 13.04 22.92
C THR A 12 7.17 13.58 21.92
N THR A 13 7.39 14.78 21.40
CA THR A 13 6.56 15.41 20.38
C THR A 13 7.45 16.02 19.31
N THR A 14 7.91 15.22 18.36
CA THR A 14 8.61 15.76 17.18
C THR A 14 7.60 16.36 16.22
N PRO A 15 7.55 17.69 16.04
CA PRO A 15 6.79 18.25 14.94
C PRO A 15 7.40 17.72 13.63
N TYR A 16 6.56 17.33 12.70
CA TYR A 16 7.01 17.00 11.37
C TYR A 16 7.75 18.21 10.78
N LEU A 17 9.05 18.07 10.61
CA LEU A 17 9.87 19.09 9.98
C LEU A 17 10.08 18.70 8.52
N ASN A 18 9.49 19.48 7.62
CA ASN A 18 9.85 19.38 6.22
C ASN A 18 11.30 19.86 6.05
N THR A 19 12.20 18.95 5.73
CA THR A 19 13.63 19.24 5.55
C THR A 19 13.93 19.88 4.19
N ILE A 20 12.94 19.90 3.28
CA ILE A 20 13.04 20.56 1.99
C ILE A 20 12.27 21.88 2.09
N ALA A 21 12.97 23.01 1.92
CA ALA A 21 12.33 24.31 1.90
C ALA A 21 11.30 24.41 0.76
N PRO A 22 10.17 25.10 0.93
CA PRO A 22 9.11 25.18 -0.10
C PRO A 22 9.58 25.69 -1.46
N ASP A 23 10.55 26.59 -1.48
CA ASP A 23 11.17 27.14 -2.69
C ASP A 23 12.13 26.16 -3.39
N MET A 24 12.53 25.09 -2.70
CA MET A 24 13.37 24.01 -3.23
C MET A 24 12.55 22.80 -3.68
N GLN A 25 11.24 22.81 -3.46
CA GLN A 25 10.36 21.75 -3.94
C GLN A 25 10.21 21.82 -5.45
N GLY A 26 10.32 20.66 -6.10
CA GLY A 26 10.04 20.56 -7.53
C GLY A 26 8.57 20.87 -7.85
N LEU A 27 8.31 21.18 -9.11
CA LEU A 27 6.92 21.30 -9.57
C LEU A 27 6.20 19.96 -9.41
N TYR A 28 4.94 20.04 -9.01
CA TYR A 28 4.10 18.85 -8.93
C TYR A 28 3.97 18.21 -10.33
N PRO A 29 4.25 16.89 -10.49
CA PRO A 29 4.37 16.27 -11.81
C PRO A 29 3.03 15.97 -12.50
N GLY A 30 1.90 16.12 -11.80
CA GLY A 30 0.57 15.79 -12.29
C GLY A 30 -0.42 16.97 -12.23
N ASP A 31 -1.69 16.65 -12.48
CA ASP A 31 -2.80 17.58 -12.28
C ASP A 31 -3.33 17.46 -10.85
N LEU A 32 -2.82 18.29 -9.96
CA LEU A 32 -3.14 18.26 -8.54
C LEU A 32 -4.65 18.38 -8.26
N GLU A 33 -5.37 19.20 -9.03
CA GLU A 33 -6.81 19.40 -8.83
C GLU A 33 -7.62 18.18 -9.28
N MET A 34 -7.23 17.58 -10.38
CA MET A 34 -7.84 16.32 -10.85
C MET A 34 -7.56 15.20 -9.86
N GLU A 35 -6.34 15.08 -9.38
CA GLU A 35 -5.96 14.01 -8.42
C GLU A 35 -6.65 14.17 -7.07
N LYS A 36 -6.81 15.38 -6.55
CA LYS A 36 -7.63 15.65 -5.37
C LYS A 36 -9.08 15.22 -5.57
N ARG A 37 -9.62 15.46 -6.76
CA ARG A 37 -10.99 15.05 -7.11
C ARG A 37 -11.11 13.52 -7.15
N LEU A 38 -10.19 12.85 -7.82
CA LEU A 38 -10.15 11.38 -7.89
C LEU A 38 -10.00 10.76 -6.50
N HIS A 39 -9.10 11.27 -5.68
CA HIS A 39 -8.92 10.85 -4.30
C HIS A 39 -10.22 10.99 -3.47
N THR A 40 -10.92 12.12 -3.62
CA THR A 40 -12.18 12.35 -2.94
C THR A 40 -13.25 11.33 -3.37
N ILE A 41 -13.36 11.06 -4.67
CA ILE A 41 -14.29 10.07 -5.22
C ILE A 41 -13.93 8.68 -4.71
N ASN A 42 -12.66 8.31 -4.71
CA ASN A 42 -12.20 7.00 -4.26
C ASN A 42 -12.50 6.77 -2.78
N ARG A 43 -12.23 7.76 -1.93
CA ARG A 43 -12.58 7.69 -0.49
C ARG A 43 -14.08 7.54 -0.27
N TRP A 44 -14.89 8.28 -1.02
CA TRP A 44 -16.34 8.18 -0.97
C TRP A 44 -16.81 6.78 -1.36
N ASN A 45 -16.30 6.24 -2.46
CA ASN A 45 -16.65 4.92 -2.95
C ASN A 45 -16.28 3.83 -1.95
N ALA A 46 -15.09 3.90 -1.37
CA ALA A 46 -14.64 2.95 -0.34
C ALA A 46 -15.57 2.97 0.89
N MET A 47 -15.93 4.17 1.38
CA MET A 47 -16.85 4.33 2.50
C MET A 47 -18.24 3.80 2.15
N MET A 48 -18.76 4.13 0.99
CA MET A 48 -20.10 3.71 0.55
C MET A 48 -20.18 2.20 0.35
N MET A 49 -19.15 1.57 -0.20
CA MET A 49 -19.08 0.12 -0.35
C MET A 49 -19.22 -0.58 1.00
N VAL A 50 -18.43 -0.17 2.00
CA VAL A 50 -18.46 -0.75 3.35
C VAL A 50 -19.80 -0.46 4.04
N THR A 51 -20.28 0.79 3.99
CA THR A 51 -21.55 1.19 4.63
C THR A 51 -22.73 0.45 4.03
N ARG A 52 -22.77 0.33 2.70
CA ARG A 52 -23.80 -0.42 2.01
C ARG A 52 -23.78 -1.91 2.39
N ALA A 53 -22.62 -2.53 2.38
CA ALA A 53 -22.50 -3.93 2.76
C ALA A 53 -23.07 -4.18 4.17
N ASN A 54 -22.72 -3.34 5.14
CA ASN A 54 -23.22 -3.46 6.51
C ASN A 54 -24.72 -3.15 6.66
N LYS A 55 -25.32 -2.41 5.71
CA LYS A 55 -26.76 -2.17 5.70
C LYS A 55 -27.57 -3.39 5.27
N TYR A 56 -27.04 -4.19 4.35
CA TYR A 56 -27.78 -5.30 3.73
C TYR A 56 -27.36 -6.68 4.23
N VAL A 57 -26.16 -6.79 4.81
CA VAL A 57 -25.62 -8.06 5.33
C VAL A 57 -25.18 -7.87 6.77
N ASP A 58 -25.92 -8.47 7.69
CA ASP A 58 -25.60 -8.36 9.12
C ASP A 58 -24.24 -8.98 9.44
N GLY A 59 -23.46 -8.29 10.24
CA GLY A 59 -22.15 -8.75 10.69
C GLY A 59 -21.05 -8.79 9.63
N ILE A 60 -21.25 -8.25 8.41
CA ILE A 60 -20.26 -8.30 7.33
C ILE A 60 -18.97 -7.54 7.70
N GLY A 61 -19.08 -6.48 8.47
CA GLY A 61 -17.94 -5.69 8.91
C GLY A 61 -17.27 -4.90 7.78
N GLY A 62 -15.96 -4.69 7.93
CA GLY A 62 -15.12 -3.91 7.03
C GLY A 62 -14.47 -2.74 7.78
N HIS A 63 -13.25 -2.37 7.35
CA HIS A 63 -12.48 -1.32 7.99
C HIS A 63 -12.32 -0.14 7.03
N ILE A 64 -12.51 1.07 7.53
CA ILE A 64 -12.36 2.31 6.74
C ILE A 64 -11.18 3.14 7.25
N SER A 65 -10.89 3.10 8.56
CA SER A 65 -9.91 3.96 9.21
C SER A 65 -8.49 3.76 8.67
N THR A 66 -8.06 2.52 8.48
CA THR A 66 -6.74 2.22 7.92
C THR A 66 -6.56 2.81 6.53
N TYR A 67 -7.58 2.65 5.66
CA TYR A 67 -7.53 3.28 4.35
C TYR A 67 -7.58 4.81 4.45
N ALA A 68 -8.36 5.37 5.35
CA ALA A 68 -8.42 6.82 5.52
C ALA A 68 -7.06 7.43 5.87
N SER A 69 -6.27 6.74 6.71
CA SER A 69 -4.90 7.15 7.06
C SER A 69 -3.94 7.02 5.88
N ALA A 70 -3.97 5.88 5.17
CA ALA A 70 -3.01 5.58 4.09
C ALA A 70 -3.42 6.17 2.73
N SER A 71 -4.63 6.73 2.59
CA SER A 71 -5.23 7.05 1.29
C SER A 71 -4.40 8.01 0.44
N HIS A 72 -3.77 9.02 1.03
CA HIS A 72 -2.92 9.95 0.30
C HIS A 72 -1.64 9.29 -0.22
N LEU A 73 -0.99 8.47 0.62
CA LEU A 73 0.20 7.73 0.22
C LEU A 73 -0.09 6.81 -0.97
N TRP A 74 -1.23 6.13 -0.95
CA TRP A 74 -1.60 5.20 -2.00
C TRP A 74 -2.05 5.88 -3.29
N GLU A 75 -2.79 7.00 -3.21
CA GLU A 75 -3.12 7.77 -4.41
C GLU A 75 -1.86 8.31 -5.10
N VAL A 76 -0.94 8.87 -4.33
CA VAL A 76 0.34 9.36 -4.87
C VAL A 76 1.17 8.19 -5.41
N GLY A 77 1.21 7.06 -4.69
CA GLY A 77 1.88 5.86 -5.14
C GLY A 77 1.34 5.34 -6.49
N LEU A 78 0.02 5.22 -6.61
CA LEU A 78 -0.66 4.76 -7.82
C LEU A 78 -0.51 5.71 -9.00
N ASN A 79 -0.51 7.03 -8.73
CA ASN A 79 -0.45 8.03 -9.79
C ASN A 79 0.98 8.29 -10.29
N HIS A 80 2.01 8.16 -9.43
CA HIS A 80 3.35 8.66 -9.74
C HIS A 80 4.50 7.70 -9.52
N PHE A 81 4.31 6.63 -8.73
CA PHE A 81 5.45 5.81 -8.30
C PHE A 81 5.35 4.34 -8.69
N TYR A 82 4.19 3.70 -8.51
CA TYR A 82 4.07 2.27 -8.76
C TYR A 82 4.04 1.99 -10.26
N ARG A 83 4.88 1.09 -10.69
CA ARG A 83 4.98 0.71 -12.10
C ARG A 83 4.25 -0.61 -12.35
N GLY A 84 3.33 -0.59 -13.32
CA GLY A 84 2.64 -1.77 -13.78
C GLY A 84 3.54 -2.73 -14.58
N LYS A 85 2.97 -3.83 -15.01
CA LYS A 85 3.64 -4.87 -15.83
C LYS A 85 3.49 -4.65 -17.33
N ASP A 86 2.91 -3.54 -17.72
CA ASP A 86 2.60 -3.14 -19.10
C ASP A 86 3.79 -2.49 -19.84
N GLY A 87 4.93 -2.30 -19.14
CA GLY A 87 6.16 -1.80 -19.71
C GLY A 87 7.23 -2.88 -19.86
N ASP A 88 8.46 -2.44 -20.17
CA ASP A 88 9.63 -3.31 -20.19
C ASP A 88 10.00 -3.75 -18.77
N GLY A 89 9.75 -5.01 -18.43
CA GLY A 89 10.15 -5.59 -17.16
C GLY A 89 9.02 -6.19 -16.33
N TRP A 90 9.35 -6.55 -15.10
CA TRP A 90 8.44 -7.28 -14.20
C TRP A 90 7.44 -6.39 -13.46
N GLY A 91 7.55 -5.06 -13.58
CA GLY A 91 6.77 -4.12 -12.78
C GLY A 91 7.20 -4.11 -11.31
N ASP A 92 6.45 -3.39 -10.50
CA ASP A 92 6.67 -3.31 -9.06
C ASP A 92 5.77 -4.29 -8.31
N HIS A 93 6.19 -4.66 -7.11
CA HIS A 93 5.41 -5.50 -6.20
C HIS A 93 4.88 -4.63 -5.07
N VAL A 94 3.57 -4.49 -4.96
CA VAL A 94 2.95 -3.67 -3.93
C VAL A 94 2.23 -4.55 -2.91
N TYR A 95 2.70 -4.52 -1.68
CA TYR A 95 2.11 -5.23 -0.55
C TYR A 95 1.13 -4.32 0.18
N TRP A 96 -0.13 -4.47 -0.14
CA TRP A 96 -1.21 -3.67 0.42
C TRP A 96 -1.60 -4.13 1.83
N GLN A 97 -1.84 -3.20 2.73
CA GLN A 97 -2.43 -3.56 4.03
C GLN A 97 -3.84 -4.14 3.84
N GLY A 98 -4.07 -5.33 4.39
CA GLY A 98 -5.34 -6.03 4.22
C GLY A 98 -6.56 -5.25 4.71
N HIS A 99 -6.42 -4.55 5.85
CA HIS A 99 -7.50 -3.73 6.42
C HIS A 99 -7.85 -2.49 5.58
N ALA A 100 -6.97 -2.07 4.70
CA ALA A 100 -7.21 -0.93 3.81
C ALA A 100 -7.69 -1.36 2.40
N SER A 101 -7.95 -2.64 2.17
CA SER A 101 -8.46 -3.19 0.90
C SER A 101 -9.68 -2.46 0.32
N PRO A 102 -10.62 -1.88 1.12
CA PRO A 102 -11.72 -1.11 0.55
C PRO A 102 -11.27 0.01 -0.39
N GLY A 103 -10.16 0.68 -0.10
CA GLY A 103 -9.63 1.71 -0.98
C GLY A 103 -9.09 1.17 -2.29
N ILE A 104 -8.44 0.00 -2.25
CA ILE A 104 -7.93 -0.66 -3.46
C ILE A 104 -9.07 -1.16 -4.34
N TYR A 105 -10.09 -1.76 -3.75
CA TYR A 105 -11.29 -2.18 -4.50
C TYR A 105 -12.01 -0.99 -5.13
N ALA A 106 -12.19 0.10 -4.38
CA ALA A 106 -12.82 1.31 -4.88
C ALA A 106 -12.04 1.92 -6.06
N ARG A 107 -10.70 1.98 -5.95
CA ARG A 107 -9.82 2.45 -7.03
C ARG A 107 -9.90 1.54 -8.26
N ALA A 108 -9.81 0.23 -8.09
CA ALA A 108 -9.89 -0.73 -9.17
C ALA A 108 -11.25 -0.71 -9.89
N TRP A 109 -12.32 -0.47 -9.14
CA TRP A 109 -13.64 -0.27 -9.74
C TRP A 109 -13.71 1.03 -10.55
N LEU A 110 -13.17 2.11 -10.03
CA LEU A 110 -13.10 3.40 -10.74
C LEU A 110 -12.30 3.27 -12.06
N GLU A 111 -11.30 2.41 -12.09
CA GLU A 111 -10.49 2.08 -13.26
C GLU A 111 -11.16 1.06 -14.20
N GLY A 112 -12.35 0.56 -13.87
CA GLY A 112 -13.07 -0.44 -14.67
C GLY A 112 -12.53 -1.86 -14.56
N ARG A 113 -11.66 -2.16 -13.59
CA ARG A 113 -11.08 -3.49 -13.33
C ARG A 113 -12.00 -4.40 -12.52
N LEU A 114 -12.94 -3.83 -11.81
CA LEU A 114 -13.97 -4.54 -11.04
C LEU A 114 -15.35 -4.11 -11.51
N SER A 115 -16.32 -5.04 -11.47
CA SER A 115 -17.70 -4.79 -11.85
C SER A 115 -18.51 -4.19 -10.70
N ASP A 116 -19.68 -3.63 -11.01
CA ASP A 116 -20.66 -3.20 -10.02
C ASP A 116 -21.10 -4.35 -9.12
N GLU A 117 -21.22 -5.55 -9.65
CA GLU A 117 -21.56 -6.75 -8.90
C GLU A 117 -20.49 -7.06 -7.85
N ASN A 118 -19.21 -6.96 -8.21
CA ASN A 118 -18.11 -7.16 -7.27
C ASN A 118 -18.20 -6.18 -6.09
N ILE A 119 -18.39 -4.89 -6.38
CA ILE A 119 -18.51 -3.84 -5.35
C ILE A 119 -19.72 -4.04 -4.45
N HIS A 120 -20.84 -4.48 -5.02
CA HIS A 120 -22.06 -4.74 -4.26
C HIS A 120 -21.94 -5.94 -3.32
N ASN A 121 -21.08 -6.90 -3.67
CA ASN A 121 -20.83 -8.11 -2.90
C ASN A 121 -19.50 -8.03 -2.12
N PHE A 122 -19.20 -6.88 -1.53
CA PHE A 122 -18.03 -6.69 -0.69
C PHE A 122 -18.00 -7.69 0.46
N ARG A 123 -16.88 -8.40 0.64
CA ARG A 123 -16.67 -9.47 1.64
C ARG A 123 -17.64 -10.66 1.52
N GLN A 124 -18.15 -10.91 0.34
CA GLN A 124 -19.05 -12.02 0.05
C GLN A 124 -18.43 -12.93 -1.02
N GLU A 125 -17.21 -13.35 -0.77
CA GLU A 125 -16.42 -14.19 -1.68
C GLU A 125 -16.94 -15.65 -1.80
N ILE A 126 -17.75 -16.09 -0.85
CA ILE A 126 -18.34 -17.44 -0.89
C ILE A 126 -19.39 -17.49 -2.00
N GLY A 127 -19.14 -18.31 -3.01
CA GLY A 127 -20.00 -18.39 -4.19
C GLY A 127 -19.45 -17.70 -5.45
N GLY A 128 -18.31 -17.01 -5.33
CA GLY A 128 -17.47 -16.62 -6.47
C GLY A 128 -17.73 -15.25 -7.10
N ALA A 129 -18.74 -14.51 -6.66
CA ALA A 129 -19.04 -13.18 -7.24
C ALA A 129 -18.61 -12.00 -6.38
N GLY A 130 -18.20 -12.23 -5.15
CA GLY A 130 -17.88 -11.18 -4.19
C GLY A 130 -16.41 -10.86 -4.08
N LEU A 131 -16.11 -9.66 -3.57
CA LEU A 131 -14.76 -9.27 -3.21
C LEU A 131 -14.32 -10.01 -1.95
N SER A 132 -13.09 -10.50 -1.94
CA SER A 132 -12.55 -11.21 -0.78
C SER A 132 -12.43 -10.28 0.42
N SER A 133 -12.73 -10.82 1.60
CA SER A 133 -12.59 -10.11 2.87
C SER A 133 -11.18 -9.62 3.11
N TYR A 134 -10.21 -10.39 2.59
CA TYR A 134 -8.79 -10.12 2.73
C TYR A 134 -8.06 -10.34 1.40
N PRO A 135 -7.04 -9.55 1.10
CA PRO A 135 -6.19 -9.78 -0.07
C PRO A 135 -5.55 -11.16 -0.03
N HIS A 136 -5.92 -12.00 -0.98
CA HIS A 136 -5.33 -13.33 -1.12
C HIS A 136 -5.48 -13.87 -2.54
N PRO A 137 -4.38 -14.32 -3.19
CA PRO A 137 -4.41 -14.84 -4.57
C PRO A 137 -5.33 -16.05 -4.75
N ARG A 138 -5.53 -16.87 -3.72
CA ARG A 138 -6.44 -18.02 -3.78
C ARG A 138 -7.90 -17.60 -3.92
N LEU A 139 -8.28 -16.46 -3.31
CA LEU A 139 -9.66 -15.98 -3.32
C LEU A 139 -9.96 -15.13 -4.55
N MET A 140 -8.98 -14.38 -5.02
CA MET A 140 -9.07 -13.54 -6.22
C MET A 140 -7.76 -13.65 -7.02
N PRO A 141 -7.54 -14.74 -7.77
CA PRO A 141 -6.25 -15.05 -8.42
C PRO A 141 -5.87 -14.06 -9.52
N ASP A 142 -6.86 -13.47 -10.18
CA ASP A 142 -6.63 -12.49 -11.25
C ASP A 142 -6.50 -11.04 -10.72
N PHE A 143 -6.60 -10.85 -9.41
CA PHE A 143 -6.59 -9.52 -8.80
C PHE A 143 -5.46 -9.36 -7.78
N TRP A 144 -5.31 -10.28 -6.82
CA TRP A 144 -4.31 -10.20 -5.77
C TRP A 144 -3.07 -11.03 -6.12
N GLU A 145 -1.90 -10.43 -6.04
CA GLU A 145 -0.63 -11.14 -6.23
C GLU A 145 -0.11 -11.74 -4.91
N TYR A 146 -0.40 -11.08 -3.79
CA TYR A 146 0.15 -11.44 -2.49
C TYR A 146 -0.92 -11.54 -1.41
N PRO A 147 -0.80 -12.51 -0.48
CA PRO A 147 -1.57 -12.48 0.74
C PRO A 147 -0.98 -11.41 1.66
N SER A 148 -1.78 -10.43 2.06
CA SER A 148 -1.31 -9.30 2.88
C SER A 148 -2.23 -9.03 4.06
N VAL A 149 -2.56 -10.08 4.80
CA VAL A 149 -3.59 -10.04 5.84
C VAL A 149 -3.04 -9.84 7.23
N SER A 150 -1.86 -10.40 7.51
CA SER A 150 -1.30 -10.42 8.86
C SER A 150 -0.47 -9.20 9.12
N MET A 151 -0.88 -8.41 10.09
CA MET A 151 -0.07 -7.33 10.63
C MET A 151 1.23 -7.90 11.21
N GLY A 152 2.34 -7.22 10.94
CA GLY A 152 3.69 -7.65 11.29
C GLY A 152 4.32 -8.63 10.28
N LEU A 153 3.56 -9.52 9.67
CA LEU A 153 4.08 -10.45 8.66
C LEU A 153 4.20 -9.82 7.26
N GLY A 154 3.47 -8.75 7.00
CA GLY A 154 3.53 -8.03 5.73
C GLY A 154 4.92 -7.47 5.43
N ALA A 155 5.55 -6.84 6.42
CA ALA A 155 6.93 -6.34 6.33
C ALA A 155 7.92 -7.47 5.99
N MET A 156 7.83 -8.58 6.72
CA MET A 156 8.66 -9.75 6.51
C MET A 156 8.53 -10.29 5.07
N THR A 157 7.31 -10.50 4.60
CA THR A 157 7.08 -11.05 3.26
C THR A 157 7.56 -10.11 2.16
N ALA A 158 7.37 -8.79 2.33
CA ALA A 158 7.87 -7.78 1.39
C ALA A 158 9.41 -7.77 1.33
N ILE A 159 10.10 -7.86 2.47
CA ILE A 159 11.57 -7.91 2.54
C ILE A 159 12.08 -9.20 1.87
N HIS A 160 11.45 -10.33 2.13
CA HIS A 160 11.83 -11.59 1.46
C HIS A 160 11.57 -11.55 -0.05
N GLN A 161 10.52 -10.86 -0.52
CA GLN A 161 10.31 -10.62 -1.95
C GLN A 161 11.45 -9.79 -2.55
N ALA A 162 11.88 -8.74 -1.87
CA ALA A 162 13.00 -7.92 -2.32
C ALA A 162 14.30 -8.74 -2.41
N ARG A 163 14.58 -9.59 -1.41
CA ARG A 163 15.71 -10.54 -1.45
C ARG A 163 15.59 -11.51 -2.62
N PHE A 164 14.41 -12.05 -2.85
CA PHE A 164 14.17 -13.01 -3.93
C PHE A 164 14.35 -12.36 -5.31
N ASN A 165 13.90 -11.13 -5.50
CA ASN A 165 14.17 -10.38 -6.73
C ASN A 165 15.68 -10.23 -6.99
N ARG A 166 16.46 -9.86 -5.98
CA ARG A 166 17.94 -9.81 -6.12
C ARG A 166 18.54 -11.18 -6.43
N TYR A 167 18.05 -12.24 -5.80
CA TYR A 167 18.49 -13.60 -6.11
C TYR A 167 18.22 -13.95 -7.57
N LEU A 168 17.03 -13.69 -8.10
CA LEU A 168 16.67 -13.95 -9.49
C LEU A 168 17.61 -13.22 -10.45
N HIS A 169 17.88 -11.94 -10.19
CA HIS A 169 18.79 -11.15 -10.99
C HIS A 169 20.22 -11.70 -10.96
N HIS A 170 20.78 -11.92 -9.76
CA HIS A 170 22.14 -12.42 -9.60
C HIS A 170 22.35 -13.82 -10.17
N ARG A 171 21.29 -14.62 -10.26
CA ARG A 171 21.33 -15.94 -10.90
C ARG A 171 21.11 -15.89 -12.42
N GLY A 172 20.82 -14.72 -12.96
CA GLY A 172 20.49 -14.59 -14.39
C GLY A 172 19.18 -15.27 -14.79
N LEU A 173 18.27 -15.47 -13.82
CA LEU A 173 16.97 -16.12 -14.06
C LEU A 173 15.91 -15.13 -14.54
N ALA A 174 15.99 -13.88 -14.07
CA ALA A 174 15.12 -12.79 -14.48
C ALA A 174 15.82 -11.46 -14.26
N ASP A 175 15.56 -10.49 -15.14
CA ASP A 175 16.02 -9.11 -14.92
C ASP A 175 15.00 -8.36 -14.05
N THR A 176 15.30 -8.30 -12.77
CA THR A 176 14.50 -7.61 -11.75
C THR A 176 15.13 -6.31 -11.26
N THR A 177 16.14 -5.80 -11.98
CA THR A 177 16.91 -4.60 -11.56
C THR A 177 16.03 -3.36 -11.37
N LEU A 178 15.00 -3.23 -12.16
CA LEU A 178 14.08 -2.10 -12.10
C LEU A 178 12.87 -2.33 -11.19
N SER A 179 12.62 -3.59 -10.77
CA SER A 179 11.47 -3.91 -9.91
C SER A 179 11.71 -3.47 -8.48
N ARG A 180 10.76 -2.74 -7.92
CA ARG A 180 10.76 -2.36 -6.50
C ARG A 180 9.67 -3.09 -5.76
N VAL A 181 9.91 -3.31 -4.49
CA VAL A 181 8.90 -3.81 -3.56
C VAL A 181 8.44 -2.66 -2.69
N TRP A 182 7.15 -2.43 -2.64
CA TRP A 182 6.52 -1.37 -1.86
C TRP A 182 5.70 -1.98 -0.75
N TYR A 183 5.84 -1.45 0.45
CA TYR A 183 5.06 -1.86 1.61
C TYR A 183 4.71 -0.64 2.46
N THR A 184 3.44 -0.54 2.85
CA THR A 184 2.99 0.44 3.83
C THR A 184 2.79 -0.27 5.16
N MET A 185 3.55 0.12 6.17
CA MET A 185 3.54 -0.45 7.51
C MET A 185 2.73 0.44 8.46
N GLY A 186 1.89 -0.16 9.28
CA GLY A 186 1.27 0.56 10.39
C GLY A 186 2.26 0.77 11.55
N ASP A 187 2.04 1.80 12.34
CA ASP A 187 2.85 2.11 13.52
C ASP A 187 2.89 0.92 14.50
N GLY A 188 1.74 0.32 14.78
CA GLY A 188 1.65 -0.88 15.62
C GLY A 188 2.36 -2.11 15.03
N GLU A 189 2.41 -2.24 13.71
CA GLU A 189 3.17 -3.32 13.06
C GLU A 189 4.67 -3.17 13.24
N SER A 190 5.16 -1.94 13.38
CA SER A 190 6.58 -1.68 13.57
C SER A 190 7.12 -2.15 14.91
N ASP A 191 6.25 -2.34 15.90
CA ASP A 191 6.61 -2.85 17.24
C ASP A 191 6.67 -4.39 17.29
N GLU A 192 6.18 -5.07 16.25
CA GLU A 192 6.23 -6.53 16.20
C GLU A 192 7.67 -7.04 16.04
N PRO A 193 8.08 -8.07 16.82
CA PRO A 193 9.44 -8.60 16.76
C PRO A 193 9.84 -9.06 15.35
N GLU A 194 8.91 -9.61 14.59
CA GLU A 194 9.09 -10.06 13.22
C GLU A 194 9.43 -8.87 12.31
N SER A 195 8.70 -7.76 12.42
CA SER A 195 8.96 -6.55 11.64
C SER A 195 10.33 -5.96 11.94
N LEU A 196 10.68 -5.84 13.22
CA LEU A 196 11.98 -5.28 13.65
C LEU A 196 13.15 -6.15 13.19
N SER A 197 13.04 -7.48 13.33
CA SER A 197 14.10 -8.41 12.91
C SER A 197 14.35 -8.36 11.41
N GLU A 198 13.29 -8.27 10.63
CA GLU A 198 13.38 -8.22 9.17
C GLU A 198 13.88 -6.87 8.63
N LEU A 199 13.54 -5.76 9.30
CA LEU A 199 14.15 -4.46 8.99
C LEU A 199 15.67 -4.49 9.22
N ALA A 200 16.11 -5.11 10.31
CA ALA A 200 17.52 -5.31 10.57
C ALA A 200 18.19 -6.22 9.51
N LEU A 201 17.47 -7.24 9.02
CA LEU A 201 17.93 -8.09 7.93
C LEU A 201 18.08 -7.28 6.63
N ALA A 202 17.05 -6.50 6.27
CA ALA A 202 17.07 -5.67 5.06
C ALA A 202 18.25 -4.70 5.07
N ALA A 203 18.49 -4.03 6.21
CA ALA A 203 19.61 -3.12 6.39
C ALA A 203 20.96 -3.85 6.28
N ARG A 204 21.12 -5.00 6.92
CA ARG A 204 22.35 -5.81 6.88
C ARG A 204 22.67 -6.31 5.46
N GLU A 205 21.67 -6.68 4.69
CA GLU A 205 21.85 -7.14 3.31
C GLU A 205 21.90 -5.99 2.29
N GLY A 206 21.72 -4.74 2.73
CA GLY A 206 21.74 -3.56 1.88
C GLY A 206 20.68 -3.63 0.78
N LEU A 207 19.43 -4.03 1.13
CA LEU A 207 18.35 -4.10 0.16
C LEU A 207 17.92 -2.69 -0.24
N ASP A 208 18.23 -2.30 -1.47
CA ASP A 208 17.92 -0.99 -2.06
C ASP A 208 16.72 -1.02 -3.01
N ASN A 209 16.13 -2.19 -3.19
CA ASN A 209 14.98 -2.43 -4.05
C ASN A 209 13.65 -2.55 -3.27
N ILE A 210 13.64 -2.17 -1.99
CA ILE A 210 12.42 -2.08 -1.17
C ILE A 210 12.20 -0.65 -0.71
N VAL A 211 10.96 -0.21 -0.73
CA VAL A 211 10.50 1.08 -0.19
C VAL A 211 9.43 0.80 0.85
N MET A 212 9.68 1.23 2.06
CA MET A 212 8.74 1.09 3.17
C MET A 212 8.27 2.48 3.61
N THR A 213 6.96 2.64 3.73
CA THR A 213 6.31 3.85 4.25
C THR A 213 5.57 3.50 5.54
N MET A 214 5.51 4.46 6.46
CA MET A 214 4.81 4.32 7.73
C MET A 214 3.80 5.47 7.88
#